data_093d5b16d15b3af2a92fa62c4b22cf23
#
_entry.id   093d5b16d15b3af2a92fa62c4b22cf23
#
_cell.length_a   1.000
_cell.length_b   1.000
_cell.length_c   1.000
_cell.angle_alpha   90.00
_cell.angle_beta   90.00
_cell.angle_gamma   90.00
#
_symmetry.space_group_name_H-M   'P 1'
#
loop_
_entity.id
_entity.type
_entity.pdbx_description
1 polymer ?
#
loop_
_entity_poly.entity_id
_entity_poly.type
_entity_poly.pdbx_seq_one_letter_code
_entity_poly.pdbx_strand_id
1 'polypeptide(L)'
;VQMDKSKVSIIFPVKNEGANVKNTLTSLFATDTTIEYEVIIVDDASEDRCCDFLEQSHFKNKVNLIRTEGVGPSVARNIGAEKAKFDYLLFCDAHLAFQPFWIDKLLTTLRLDMTDVVCPAIASMDDPKIVGYGQTLNSSLRIQWHKKKPGLFHTAIIPGGCFLIKRDVFFNVGGFETGFKTWGHEDVELSIKLWLFGYRCSCEPAVTIKHLFRKSHPYKVDYDGVYYNLLRMAYLHFNQDRIKKTKDLIIHRSPKKIENLVLKDGVEQRRRKYLQNRSFNDEWYFKHFNIHF
;
A
#
# COMPACT_ATOMS: atom_id res chain seq x y z
N VAL A 1 13.04 31.78 -10.34
CA VAL A 1 12.34 30.69 -9.61
C VAL A 1 13.02 29.41 -10.01
N GLN A 2 13.84 28.86 -9.10
CA GLN A 2 14.47 27.57 -9.28
C GLN A 2 13.33 26.55 -9.35
N MET A 3 13.12 25.91 -10.51
CA MET A 3 12.16 24.81 -10.60
C MET A 3 12.68 23.71 -9.70
N ASP A 4 11.99 23.47 -8.59
CA ASP A 4 12.23 22.35 -7.70
C ASP A 4 12.02 21.08 -8.51
N LYS A 5 13.13 20.39 -8.84
CA LYS A 5 13.12 19.14 -9.62
C LYS A 5 12.80 17.98 -8.68
N SER A 6 11.59 18.00 -8.11
CA SER A 6 11.12 16.86 -7.32
C SER A 6 11.15 15.59 -8.18
N LYS A 7 11.71 14.52 -7.63
CA LYS A 7 11.91 13.24 -8.30
C LYS A 7 11.17 12.13 -7.52
N VAL A 8 10.75 11.08 -8.22
CA VAL A 8 9.92 10.01 -7.65
C VAL A 8 10.60 8.66 -7.83
N SER A 9 10.66 7.87 -6.76
CA SER A 9 11.05 6.46 -6.83
C SER A 9 9.80 5.60 -6.91
N ILE A 10 9.60 4.90 -8.02
CA ILE A 10 8.45 4.01 -8.26
C ILE A 10 8.84 2.59 -7.85
N ILE A 11 8.09 1.98 -6.95
CA ILE A 11 8.41 0.72 -6.31
C ILE A 11 7.31 -0.30 -6.63
N PHE A 12 7.69 -1.41 -7.23
CA PHE A 12 6.82 -2.53 -7.58
C PHE A 12 7.23 -3.79 -6.81
N PRO A 13 6.48 -4.25 -5.81
CA PRO A 13 6.63 -5.61 -5.31
C PRO A 13 6.06 -6.58 -6.35
N VAL A 14 6.76 -7.66 -6.63
CA VAL A 14 6.38 -8.62 -7.68
C VAL A 14 6.44 -10.03 -7.12
N LYS A 15 5.40 -10.84 -7.40
CA LYS A 15 5.39 -12.27 -7.16
C LYS A 15 4.47 -12.98 -8.14
N ASN A 16 5.03 -13.78 -9.04
CA ASN A 16 4.31 -14.61 -10.01
C ASN A 16 3.33 -13.79 -10.88
N GLU A 17 3.80 -12.68 -11.44
CA GLU A 17 2.99 -11.71 -12.19
C GLU A 17 2.83 -12.04 -13.68
N GLY A 18 3.54 -13.05 -14.19
CA GLY A 18 3.50 -13.42 -15.59
C GLY A 18 3.84 -12.27 -16.53
N ALA A 19 3.04 -12.02 -17.53
CA ALA A 19 3.24 -10.94 -18.49
C ALA A 19 2.90 -9.55 -17.93
N ASN A 20 2.27 -9.45 -16.75
CA ASN A 20 1.80 -8.18 -16.22
C ASN A 20 2.93 -7.20 -15.91
N VAL A 21 4.08 -7.68 -15.41
CA VAL A 21 5.26 -6.83 -15.18
C VAL A 21 5.64 -6.08 -16.45
N LYS A 22 5.79 -6.82 -17.56
CA LYS A 22 6.15 -6.24 -18.86
C LYS A 22 5.09 -5.26 -19.36
N ASN A 23 3.81 -5.61 -19.24
CA ASN A 23 2.71 -4.76 -19.67
C ASN A 23 2.65 -3.46 -18.84
N THR A 24 2.83 -3.55 -17.53
CA THR A 24 2.86 -2.40 -16.62
C THR A 24 4.03 -1.46 -16.93
N LEU A 25 5.24 -2.00 -17.11
CA LEU A 25 6.41 -1.21 -17.49
C LEU A 25 6.26 -0.57 -18.87
N THR A 26 5.70 -1.30 -19.83
CA THR A 26 5.43 -0.75 -21.16
C THR A 26 4.46 0.43 -21.08
N SER A 27 3.38 0.30 -20.30
CA SER A 27 2.44 1.40 -20.05
C SER A 27 3.12 2.58 -19.35
N LEU A 28 3.94 2.32 -18.32
CA LEU A 28 4.65 3.36 -17.59
C LEU A 28 5.58 4.18 -18.47
N PHE A 29 6.44 3.49 -19.23
CA PHE A 29 7.46 4.15 -20.08
C PHE A 29 6.89 4.78 -21.36
N ALA A 30 5.68 4.41 -21.77
CA ALA A 30 4.94 5.05 -22.85
C ALA A 30 4.12 6.28 -22.40
N THR A 31 4.05 6.55 -21.12
CA THR A 31 3.21 7.59 -20.55
C THR A 31 4.00 8.90 -20.41
N ASP A 32 3.43 10.00 -20.90
CA ASP A 32 4.05 11.32 -20.77
C ASP A 32 4.07 11.77 -19.32
N THR A 33 5.21 12.32 -18.89
CA THR A 33 5.43 12.96 -17.59
C THR A 33 6.57 13.95 -17.70
N THR A 34 6.52 15.03 -16.92
CA THR A 34 7.63 15.99 -16.75
C THR A 34 8.51 15.64 -15.55
N ILE A 35 8.12 14.64 -14.77
CA ILE A 35 8.80 14.26 -13.54
C ILE A 35 9.92 13.25 -13.84
N GLU A 36 11.12 13.52 -13.32
CA GLU A 36 12.20 12.54 -13.32
C GLU A 36 11.88 11.45 -12.29
N TYR A 37 11.99 10.18 -12.71
CA TYR A 37 11.73 9.06 -11.82
C TYR A 37 12.73 7.92 -12.03
N GLU A 38 12.88 7.09 -11.01
CA GLU A 38 13.52 5.78 -11.08
C GLU A 38 12.48 4.68 -10.87
N VAL A 39 12.78 3.47 -11.35
CA VAL A 39 11.92 2.29 -11.17
C VAL A 39 12.70 1.23 -10.41
N ILE A 40 12.07 0.72 -9.34
CA ILE A 40 12.60 -0.34 -8.49
C ILE A 40 11.59 -1.48 -8.50
N ILE A 41 12.03 -2.65 -8.93
CA ILE A 41 11.24 -3.89 -8.87
C ILE A 41 11.85 -4.77 -7.79
N VAL A 42 11.01 -5.23 -6.86
CA VAL A 42 11.38 -6.21 -5.84
C VAL A 42 10.65 -7.52 -6.16
N ASP A 43 11.38 -8.45 -6.79
CA ASP A 43 10.90 -9.78 -7.14
C ASP A 43 11.03 -10.71 -5.92
N ASP A 44 9.89 -10.98 -5.28
CA ASP A 44 9.80 -11.73 -4.04
C ASP A 44 9.69 -13.24 -4.28
N ALA A 45 10.76 -13.82 -4.82
CA ALA A 45 10.87 -15.25 -5.15
C ALA A 45 9.77 -15.71 -6.13
N SER A 46 9.64 -15.04 -7.29
CA SER A 46 8.75 -15.51 -8.35
C SER A 46 9.27 -16.81 -8.99
N GLU A 47 8.39 -17.79 -9.11
CA GLU A 47 8.67 -19.09 -9.73
C GLU A 47 8.38 -19.09 -11.25
N ASP A 48 7.55 -18.14 -11.71
CA ASP A 48 7.12 -17.99 -13.10
C ASP A 48 8.12 -17.21 -13.98
N ARG A 49 9.23 -16.75 -13.41
CA ARG A 49 10.30 -16.02 -14.10
C ARG A 49 9.82 -14.71 -14.75
N CYS A 50 8.78 -14.09 -14.20
CA CYS A 50 8.13 -12.89 -14.75
C CYS A 50 9.04 -11.65 -14.85
N CYS A 51 10.19 -11.63 -14.17
CA CYS A 51 11.18 -10.56 -14.21
C CYS A 51 12.42 -10.84 -15.07
N ASP A 52 12.59 -12.06 -15.60
CA ASP A 52 13.83 -12.43 -16.33
C ASP A 52 14.04 -11.59 -17.60
N PHE A 53 12.98 -11.14 -18.26
CA PHE A 53 13.08 -10.29 -19.45
C PHE A 53 13.78 -8.96 -19.17
N LEU A 54 13.82 -8.50 -17.93
CA LEU A 54 14.46 -7.24 -17.55
C LEU A 54 15.96 -7.25 -17.77
N GLU A 55 16.60 -8.42 -17.67
CA GLU A 55 18.05 -8.57 -17.82
C GLU A 55 18.51 -8.48 -19.28
N GLN A 56 17.62 -8.75 -20.24
CA GLN A 56 17.93 -8.90 -21.67
C GLN A 56 17.19 -7.88 -22.55
N SER A 57 16.38 -6.99 -22.00
CA SER A 57 15.52 -6.08 -22.75
C SER A 57 16.03 -4.63 -22.72
N HIS A 58 15.37 -3.77 -23.47
CA HIS A 58 15.57 -2.32 -23.43
C HIS A 58 15.24 -1.69 -22.06
N PHE A 59 14.70 -2.47 -21.12
CA PHE A 59 14.46 -2.05 -19.74
C PHE A 59 15.67 -2.21 -18.83
N LYS A 60 16.70 -2.97 -19.22
CA LYS A 60 17.86 -3.33 -18.39
C LYS A 60 18.50 -2.15 -17.65
N ASN A 61 18.64 -1.02 -18.31
CA ASN A 61 19.26 0.19 -17.71
C ASN A 61 18.23 1.18 -17.15
N LYS A 62 16.94 0.85 -17.16
CA LYS A 62 15.85 1.71 -16.73
C LYS A 62 15.21 1.24 -15.43
N VAL A 63 15.49 0.02 -15.02
CA VAL A 63 14.86 -0.65 -13.88
C VAL A 63 15.94 -1.21 -12.96
N ASN A 64 15.82 -0.92 -11.67
CA ASN A 64 16.62 -1.55 -10.63
C ASN A 64 15.86 -2.79 -10.14
N LEU A 65 16.35 -3.99 -10.51
CA LEU A 65 15.75 -5.27 -10.09
C LEU A 65 16.45 -5.79 -8.84
N ILE A 66 15.68 -6.05 -7.80
CA ILE A 66 16.09 -6.66 -6.53
C ILE A 66 15.36 -7.99 -6.42
N ARG A 67 16.06 -9.07 -6.11
CA ARG A 67 15.48 -10.39 -5.85
C ARG A 67 15.55 -10.72 -4.36
N THR A 68 14.48 -11.29 -3.82
CA THR A 68 14.38 -11.74 -2.42
C THR A 68 13.97 -13.21 -2.36
N GLU A 69 14.01 -13.80 -1.19
CA GLU A 69 13.73 -15.23 -0.98
C GLU A 69 12.32 -15.50 -0.42
N GLY A 70 11.35 -14.67 -0.74
CA GLY A 70 9.97 -14.82 -0.24
C GLY A 70 9.74 -14.14 1.11
N VAL A 71 10.04 -12.86 1.18
CA VAL A 71 9.93 -12.03 2.40
C VAL A 71 8.52 -11.49 2.65
N GLY A 72 7.63 -11.62 1.67
CA GLY A 72 6.25 -11.11 1.71
C GLY A 72 6.11 -9.65 1.25
N PRO A 73 4.87 -9.24 0.91
CA PRO A 73 4.63 -7.96 0.23
C PRO A 73 4.98 -6.72 1.07
N SER A 74 4.81 -6.77 2.39
CA SER A 74 5.19 -5.68 3.29
C SER A 74 6.69 -5.44 3.28
N VAL A 75 7.48 -6.49 3.48
CA VAL A 75 8.94 -6.40 3.53
C VAL A 75 9.51 -6.09 2.16
N ALA A 76 8.97 -6.66 1.09
CA ALA A 76 9.39 -6.35 -0.28
C ALA A 76 9.22 -4.85 -0.60
N ARG A 77 8.09 -4.23 -0.23
CA ARG A 77 7.89 -2.79 -0.39
C ARG A 77 8.87 -1.97 0.45
N ASN A 78 9.17 -2.38 1.68
CA ASN A 78 10.16 -1.71 2.54
C ASN A 78 11.57 -1.78 1.92
N ILE A 79 11.98 -2.94 1.40
CA ILE A 79 13.27 -3.10 0.71
C ILE A 79 13.35 -2.14 -0.49
N GLY A 80 12.28 -2.03 -1.29
CA GLY A 80 12.20 -1.08 -2.38
C GLY A 80 12.36 0.37 -1.90
N ALA A 81 11.68 0.74 -0.81
CA ALA A 81 11.77 2.07 -0.21
C ALA A 81 13.16 2.41 0.33
N GLU A 82 13.85 1.44 0.93
CA GLU A 82 15.23 1.60 1.43
C GLU A 82 16.23 1.84 0.29
N LYS A 83 16.01 1.22 -0.86
CA LYS A 83 16.85 1.39 -2.07
C LYS A 83 16.50 2.63 -2.89
N ALA A 84 15.34 3.24 -2.63
CA ALA A 84 14.89 4.45 -3.30
C ALA A 84 15.82 5.63 -3.00
N LYS A 85 16.09 6.46 -4.03
CA LYS A 85 17.02 7.60 -3.94
C LYS A 85 16.31 8.93 -3.76
N PHE A 86 15.01 9.00 -4.06
CA PHE A 86 14.28 10.25 -4.18
C PHE A 86 13.33 10.48 -2.99
N ASP A 87 12.87 11.73 -2.84
CA ASP A 87 12.13 12.19 -1.67
C ASP A 87 10.64 11.80 -1.69
N TYR A 88 10.17 11.27 -2.81
CA TYR A 88 8.81 10.80 -2.97
C TYR A 88 8.82 9.33 -3.39
N LEU A 89 8.08 8.51 -2.65
CA LEU A 89 7.94 7.08 -2.91
C LEU A 89 6.56 6.81 -3.50
N LEU A 90 6.53 6.19 -4.67
CA LEU A 90 5.31 5.79 -5.37
C LEU A 90 5.23 4.27 -5.40
N PHE A 91 4.39 3.71 -4.53
CA PHE A 91 4.14 2.28 -4.50
C PHE A 91 3.08 1.90 -5.52
N CYS A 92 3.35 0.90 -6.33
CA CYS A 92 2.47 0.42 -7.39
C CYS A 92 2.46 -1.10 -7.44
N ASP A 93 1.29 -1.70 -7.66
CA ASP A 93 1.21 -3.11 -8.05
C ASP A 93 1.72 -3.30 -9.49
N ALA A 94 2.20 -4.51 -9.82
CA ALA A 94 2.80 -4.80 -11.12
C ALA A 94 1.80 -5.25 -12.21
N HIS A 95 0.53 -4.82 -12.10
CA HIS A 95 -0.55 -5.13 -13.04
C HIS A 95 -1.47 -3.92 -13.25
N LEU A 96 -0.81 -2.78 -13.56
CA LEU A 96 -1.43 -1.48 -13.76
C LEU A 96 -1.27 -0.97 -15.20
N ALA A 97 -2.13 -0.02 -15.58
CA ALA A 97 -1.93 0.82 -16.76
C ALA A 97 -2.21 2.28 -16.39
N PHE A 98 -1.43 3.18 -17.00
CA PHE A 98 -1.34 4.57 -16.60
C PHE A 98 -1.84 5.50 -17.70
N GLN A 99 -2.22 6.73 -17.33
CA GLN A 99 -2.59 7.81 -18.23
C GLN A 99 -1.53 8.93 -18.22
N PRO A 100 -1.48 9.79 -19.25
CA PRO A 100 -0.51 10.89 -19.30
C PRO A 100 -0.57 11.79 -18.06
N PHE A 101 0.60 12.22 -17.58
CA PHE A 101 0.77 13.18 -16.48
C PHE A 101 0.18 12.75 -15.13
N TRP A 102 -0.04 11.45 -14.90
CA TRP A 102 -0.60 10.95 -13.65
C TRP A 102 0.34 11.16 -12.45
N ILE A 103 1.65 10.97 -12.64
CA ILE A 103 2.66 11.23 -11.59
C ILE A 103 2.70 12.72 -11.26
N ASP A 104 2.71 13.56 -12.31
CA ASP A 104 2.78 15.03 -12.19
C ASP A 104 1.63 15.56 -11.34
N LYS A 105 0.42 15.09 -11.56
CA LYS A 105 -0.78 15.51 -10.82
C LYS A 105 -0.75 15.04 -9.36
N LEU A 106 -0.38 13.78 -9.10
CA LEU A 106 -0.25 13.27 -7.73
C LEU A 106 0.83 14.02 -6.96
N LEU A 107 1.99 14.23 -7.59
CA LEU A 107 3.09 14.96 -6.98
C LEU A 107 2.73 16.42 -6.67
N THR A 108 2.02 17.08 -7.56
CA THR A 108 1.53 18.44 -7.33
C THR A 108 0.67 18.52 -6.06
N THR A 109 -0.22 17.57 -5.84
CA THR A 109 -1.06 17.50 -4.63
C THR A 109 -0.23 17.42 -3.34
N LEU A 110 0.85 16.62 -3.32
CA LEU A 110 1.76 16.54 -2.17
C LEU A 110 2.61 17.80 -1.98
N ARG A 111 3.08 18.39 -3.08
CA ARG A 111 3.90 19.61 -3.05
C ARG A 111 3.15 20.85 -2.55
N LEU A 112 1.86 20.93 -2.82
CA LEU A 112 0.98 21.97 -2.29
C LEU A 112 0.63 21.77 -0.81
N ASP A 113 1.21 20.76 -0.17
CA ASP A 113 1.00 20.40 1.23
C ASP A 113 -0.48 20.21 1.62
N MET A 114 -1.28 19.79 0.65
CA MET A 114 -2.71 19.51 0.86
C MET A 114 -2.94 18.20 1.58
N THR A 115 -1.99 17.27 1.46
CA THR A 115 -1.99 15.94 2.10
C THR A 115 -0.57 15.41 2.22
N ASP A 116 -0.35 14.36 3.01
CA ASP A 116 0.95 13.73 3.22
C ASP A 116 1.10 12.44 2.41
N VAL A 117 -0.04 11.82 2.07
CA VAL A 117 -0.15 10.64 1.22
C VAL A 117 -1.33 10.80 0.27
N VAL A 118 -1.15 10.43 -1.00
CA VAL A 118 -2.21 10.53 -2.00
C VAL A 118 -2.32 9.26 -2.83
N CYS A 119 -3.53 8.78 -3.04
CA CYS A 119 -3.84 7.72 -4.00
C CYS A 119 -4.66 8.27 -5.17
N PRO A 120 -4.51 7.71 -6.39
CA PRO A 120 -5.42 8.00 -7.50
C PRO A 120 -6.77 7.29 -7.32
N ALA A 121 -7.73 7.61 -8.16
CA ALA A 121 -8.85 6.72 -8.44
C ALA A 121 -8.35 5.46 -9.18
N ILE A 122 -8.94 4.32 -8.88
CA ILE A 122 -8.56 3.03 -9.46
C ILE A 122 -9.73 2.46 -10.26
N ALA A 123 -9.57 2.38 -11.58
CA ALA A 123 -10.54 1.79 -12.48
C ALA A 123 -10.19 0.31 -12.76
N SER A 124 -11.20 -0.52 -12.99
CA SER A 124 -10.97 -1.88 -13.45
C SER A 124 -10.45 -1.90 -14.90
N MET A 125 -9.45 -2.76 -15.20
CA MET A 125 -9.04 -3.01 -16.59
C MET A 125 -10.13 -3.71 -17.39
N ASP A 126 -10.89 -4.62 -16.76
CA ASP A 126 -11.93 -5.41 -17.42
C ASP A 126 -13.18 -4.56 -17.72
N ASP A 127 -13.51 -3.61 -16.84
CA ASP A 127 -14.61 -2.64 -17.04
C ASP A 127 -14.20 -1.27 -16.50
N PRO A 128 -13.69 -0.38 -17.36
CA PRO A 128 -13.23 0.96 -16.94
C PRO A 128 -14.31 1.89 -16.36
N LYS A 129 -15.59 1.48 -16.43
CA LYS A 129 -16.68 2.22 -15.77
C LYS A 129 -16.74 1.94 -14.26
N ILE A 130 -16.17 0.82 -13.83
CA ILE A 130 -16.07 0.47 -12.41
C ILE A 130 -14.81 1.16 -11.85
N VAL A 131 -15.03 2.23 -11.07
CA VAL A 131 -13.95 3.05 -10.49
C VAL A 131 -14.15 3.19 -8.99
N GLY A 132 -13.11 2.89 -8.22
CA GLY A 132 -13.03 3.13 -6.78
C GLY A 132 -12.20 4.38 -6.46
N TYR A 133 -12.62 5.12 -5.41
CA TYR A 133 -12.01 6.40 -5.04
C TYR A 133 -11.56 6.38 -3.58
N GLY A 134 -10.36 5.87 -3.28
CA GLY A 134 -9.96 5.63 -1.90
C GLY A 134 -10.88 4.63 -1.20
N GLN A 135 -10.62 4.31 0.05
CA GLN A 135 -11.31 3.22 0.75
C GLN A 135 -11.64 3.61 2.20
N THR A 136 -12.61 2.88 2.76
CA THR A 136 -12.96 2.90 4.18
C THR A 136 -13.20 1.46 4.66
N LEU A 137 -13.51 1.30 5.93
CA LEU A 137 -13.84 0.02 6.55
C LEU A 137 -15.32 -0.03 6.97
N ASN A 138 -15.93 -1.20 6.87
CA ASN A 138 -17.23 -1.44 7.48
C ASN A 138 -17.09 -1.97 8.93
N SER A 139 -18.22 -2.28 9.57
CA SER A 139 -18.30 -2.82 10.93
C SER A 139 -17.67 -4.21 11.13
N SER A 140 -17.13 -4.82 10.08
CA SER A 140 -16.37 -6.08 10.13
C SER A 140 -14.94 -5.90 9.64
N LEU A 141 -14.42 -4.68 9.63
CA LEU A 141 -13.10 -4.30 9.13
C LEU A 141 -12.84 -4.73 7.67
N ARG A 142 -13.90 -4.91 6.87
CA ARG A 142 -13.80 -5.18 5.44
C ARG A 142 -13.72 -3.87 4.67
N ILE A 143 -12.88 -3.84 3.66
CA ILE A 143 -12.69 -2.70 2.77
C ILE A 143 -13.96 -2.40 1.98
N GLN A 144 -14.28 -1.11 1.90
CA GLN A 144 -15.32 -0.55 1.04
C GLN A 144 -14.74 0.62 0.24
N TRP A 145 -15.04 0.66 -1.06
CA TRP A 145 -14.64 1.76 -1.92
C TRP A 145 -15.59 2.96 -1.77
N HIS A 146 -15.02 4.16 -1.74
CA HIS A 146 -15.82 5.37 -1.87
C HIS A 146 -16.27 5.58 -3.32
N LYS A 147 -17.41 6.24 -3.47
CA LYS A 147 -17.84 6.83 -4.73
C LYS A 147 -17.07 8.11 -5.00
N LYS A 148 -17.10 8.58 -6.24
CA LYS A 148 -16.48 9.84 -6.64
C LYS A 148 -16.97 11.00 -5.78
N LYS A 149 -16.03 11.82 -5.30
CA LYS A 149 -16.30 13.10 -4.62
C LYS A 149 -15.67 14.23 -5.44
N PRO A 150 -16.18 15.46 -5.33
CA PRO A 150 -15.56 16.62 -5.98
C PRO A 150 -14.23 16.97 -5.30
N GLY A 151 -13.17 17.06 -6.09
CA GLY A 151 -11.83 17.44 -5.62
C GLY A 151 -11.15 16.43 -4.70
N LEU A 152 -10.00 16.82 -4.18
CA LEU A 152 -9.22 16.05 -3.22
C LEU A 152 -10.03 15.83 -1.94
N PHE A 153 -10.02 14.61 -1.39
CA PHE A 153 -10.71 14.30 -0.15
C PHE A 153 -9.97 13.27 0.70
N HIS A 154 -10.13 13.36 2.01
CA HIS A 154 -9.55 12.41 2.96
C HIS A 154 -10.19 11.02 2.81
N THR A 155 -9.35 9.98 2.85
CA THR A 155 -9.77 8.58 2.82
C THR A 155 -9.22 7.85 4.04
N ALA A 156 -10.01 6.97 4.64
CA ALA A 156 -9.57 6.21 5.80
C ALA A 156 -8.43 5.24 5.43
N ILE A 157 -8.54 4.63 4.26
CA ILE A 157 -7.58 3.67 3.75
C ILE A 157 -7.12 4.12 2.35
N ILE A 158 -5.80 4.12 2.13
CA ILE A 158 -5.18 4.25 0.82
C ILE A 158 -5.08 2.85 0.19
N PRO A 159 -5.57 2.62 -1.04
CA PRO A 159 -5.42 1.34 -1.70
C PRO A 159 -3.95 0.99 -1.93
N GLY A 160 -3.51 -0.19 -1.52
CA GLY A 160 -2.14 -0.68 -1.70
C GLY A 160 -1.70 -0.80 -3.16
N GLY A 161 -2.64 -0.82 -4.09
CA GLY A 161 -2.37 -0.94 -5.52
C GLY A 161 -1.68 0.26 -6.15
N CYS A 162 -1.88 1.48 -5.63
CA CYS A 162 -1.15 2.67 -6.07
C CYS A 162 -1.31 3.83 -5.07
N PHE A 163 -0.20 4.35 -4.56
CA PHE A 163 -0.19 5.59 -3.77
C PHE A 163 1.19 6.24 -3.74
N LEU A 164 1.21 7.57 -3.63
CA LEU A 164 2.39 8.40 -3.49
C LEU A 164 2.48 8.94 -2.06
N ILE A 165 3.67 8.88 -1.47
CA ILE A 165 3.96 9.31 -0.09
C ILE A 165 5.29 10.05 -0.03
N LYS A 166 5.42 11.04 0.85
CA LYS A 166 6.72 11.65 1.18
C LYS A 166 7.61 10.59 1.86
N ARG A 167 8.88 10.51 1.44
CA ARG A 167 9.84 9.51 1.97
C ARG A 167 10.03 9.63 3.48
N ASP A 168 10.17 10.83 4.00
CA ASP A 168 10.31 11.09 5.42
C ASP A 168 9.07 10.64 6.21
N VAL A 169 7.86 10.91 5.72
CA VAL A 169 6.61 10.43 6.31
C VAL A 169 6.58 8.89 6.38
N PHE A 170 6.96 8.22 5.30
CA PHE A 170 7.01 6.76 5.25
C PHE A 170 7.94 6.17 6.31
N PHE A 171 9.15 6.71 6.43
CA PHE A 171 10.12 6.22 7.41
C PHE A 171 9.81 6.66 8.84
N ASN A 172 9.20 7.83 9.04
CA ASN A 172 8.77 8.30 10.36
C ASN A 172 7.73 7.37 11.01
N VAL A 173 6.83 6.78 10.21
CA VAL A 173 5.88 5.78 10.73
C VAL A 173 6.47 4.36 10.75
N GLY A 174 7.72 4.16 10.30
CA GLY A 174 8.42 2.88 10.28
C GLY A 174 8.04 1.97 9.12
N GLY A 175 7.52 2.52 8.01
CA GLY A 175 7.16 1.77 6.81
C GLY A 175 6.00 0.79 7.01
N PHE A 176 5.93 -0.20 6.13
CA PHE A 176 4.98 -1.32 6.27
C PHE A 176 5.34 -2.23 7.45
N GLU A 177 4.34 -2.85 8.07
CA GLU A 177 4.54 -3.77 9.20
C GLU A 177 5.32 -5.04 8.78
N THR A 178 6.52 -5.18 9.32
CA THR A 178 7.42 -6.29 8.99
C THR A 178 7.05 -7.62 9.65
N GLY A 179 6.19 -7.61 10.64
CA GLY A 179 5.72 -8.81 11.33
C GLY A 179 4.57 -9.52 10.64
N PHE A 180 4.06 -9.01 9.51
CA PHE A 180 3.03 -9.68 8.74
C PHE A 180 3.56 -10.94 8.07
N LYS A 181 2.73 -12.00 8.06
CA LYS A 181 3.14 -13.35 7.61
C LYS A 181 2.86 -13.62 6.13
N THR A 182 1.88 -12.93 5.56
CA THR A 182 1.43 -13.16 4.19
C THR A 182 0.81 -11.89 3.62
N TRP A 183 0.25 -11.98 2.42
CA TRP A 183 -0.57 -10.94 1.82
C TRP A 183 -1.81 -10.65 2.67
N GLY A 184 -2.21 -9.38 2.71
CA GLY A 184 -3.44 -8.88 3.31
C GLY A 184 -3.21 -7.99 4.53
N HIS A 185 -3.98 -6.91 4.58
CA HIS A 185 -3.98 -5.86 5.60
C HIS A 185 -2.76 -4.93 5.65
N GLU A 186 -1.79 -5.06 4.77
CA GLU A 186 -0.59 -4.21 4.79
C GLU A 186 -0.90 -2.74 4.49
N ASP A 187 -1.78 -2.45 3.54
CA ASP A 187 -2.26 -1.10 3.20
C ASP A 187 -3.23 -0.55 4.24
N VAL A 188 -4.07 -1.41 4.83
CA VAL A 188 -4.98 -1.06 5.92
C VAL A 188 -4.19 -0.64 7.15
N GLU A 189 -3.21 -1.45 7.57
CA GLU A 189 -2.35 -1.16 8.72
C GLU A 189 -1.56 0.14 8.52
N LEU A 190 -0.93 0.30 7.35
CA LEU A 190 -0.17 1.51 7.03
C LEU A 190 -1.07 2.75 7.08
N SER A 191 -2.28 2.67 6.52
CA SER A 191 -3.22 3.79 6.50
C SER A 191 -3.67 4.19 7.90
N ILE A 192 -4.06 3.23 8.73
CA ILE A 192 -4.43 3.47 10.12
C ILE A 192 -3.26 4.10 10.88
N LYS A 193 -2.07 3.55 10.74
CA LYS A 193 -0.84 4.05 11.37
C LYS A 193 -0.52 5.48 10.95
N LEU A 194 -0.59 5.81 9.68
CA LEU A 194 -0.39 7.17 9.17
C LEU A 194 -1.35 8.16 9.84
N TRP A 195 -2.64 7.86 9.88
CA TRP A 195 -3.63 8.71 10.54
C TRP A 195 -3.38 8.85 12.05
N LEU A 196 -3.03 7.76 12.72
CA LEU A 196 -2.74 7.79 14.16
C LEU A 196 -1.48 8.64 14.47
N PHE A 197 -0.52 8.70 13.55
CA PHE A 197 0.67 9.54 13.68
C PHE A 197 0.43 11.00 13.24
N GLY A 198 -0.77 11.34 12.79
CA GLY A 198 -1.16 12.71 12.42
C GLY A 198 -0.94 13.06 10.94
N TYR A 199 -0.63 12.08 10.09
CA TYR A 199 -0.48 12.29 8.66
C TYR A 199 -1.80 12.12 7.91
N ARG A 200 -2.01 12.96 6.90
CA ARG A 200 -3.24 13.00 6.11
C ARG A 200 -3.14 12.09 4.90
N CYS A 201 -4.11 11.21 4.73
CA CYS A 201 -4.24 10.34 3.57
C CYS A 201 -5.43 10.79 2.71
N SER A 202 -5.22 11.02 1.41
CA SER A 202 -6.26 11.54 0.53
C SER A 202 -6.34 10.78 -0.79
N CYS A 203 -7.50 10.86 -1.43
CA CYS A 203 -7.70 10.40 -2.81
C CYS A 203 -7.81 11.63 -3.73
N GLU A 204 -7.03 11.61 -4.84
CA GLU A 204 -7.11 12.58 -5.93
C GLU A 204 -7.99 12.02 -7.07
N PRO A 205 -9.27 12.37 -7.12
CA PRO A 205 -10.22 11.77 -8.07
C PRO A 205 -10.03 12.24 -9.52
N ALA A 206 -9.20 13.26 -9.76
CA ALA A 206 -8.87 13.72 -11.10
C ALA A 206 -7.77 12.88 -11.77
N VAL A 207 -7.11 12.01 -11.00
CA VAL A 207 -6.13 11.05 -11.50
C VAL A 207 -6.74 9.67 -11.45
N THR A 208 -6.73 8.93 -12.57
CA THR A 208 -7.23 7.55 -12.63
C THR A 208 -6.15 6.64 -13.21
N ILE A 209 -5.87 5.55 -12.54
CA ILE A 209 -5.09 4.43 -13.08
C ILE A 209 -6.01 3.24 -13.34
N LYS A 210 -5.59 2.30 -14.19
CA LYS A 210 -6.30 1.03 -14.40
C LYS A 210 -5.58 -0.09 -13.68
N HIS A 211 -6.34 -0.95 -13.03
CA HIS A 211 -5.84 -2.08 -12.23
C HIS A 211 -6.51 -3.38 -12.67
N LEU A 212 -5.74 -4.45 -12.80
CA LEU A 212 -6.26 -5.78 -13.07
C LEU A 212 -6.76 -6.40 -11.75
N PHE A 213 -8.08 -6.37 -11.53
CA PHE A 213 -8.69 -7.04 -10.39
C PHE A 213 -8.83 -8.54 -10.67
N ARG A 214 -7.97 -9.34 -10.05
CA ARG A 214 -7.93 -10.78 -10.28
C ARG A 214 -9.04 -11.50 -9.53
N LYS A 215 -9.57 -12.57 -10.13
CA LYS A 215 -10.51 -13.49 -9.48
C LYS A 215 -9.82 -14.43 -8.49
N SER A 216 -8.50 -14.64 -8.64
CA SER A 216 -7.67 -15.47 -7.77
C SER A 216 -6.24 -14.93 -7.71
N HIS A 217 -5.55 -15.17 -6.61
CA HIS A 217 -4.13 -14.85 -6.48
C HIS A 217 -3.27 -15.79 -7.33
N PRO A 218 -2.14 -15.32 -7.90
CA PRO A 218 -1.21 -16.17 -8.66
C PRO A 218 -0.34 -17.05 -7.77
N TYR A 219 -0.60 -17.06 -6.48
CA TYR A 219 0.03 -17.88 -5.45
C TYR A 219 -1.01 -18.30 -4.40
N LYS A 220 -0.70 -19.33 -3.63
CA LYS A 220 -1.57 -19.80 -2.55
C LYS A 220 -1.59 -18.78 -1.41
N VAL A 221 -2.78 -18.29 -1.07
CA VAL A 221 -2.96 -17.41 0.10
C VAL A 221 -3.13 -18.25 1.35
N ASP A 222 -2.33 -17.97 2.36
CA ASP A 222 -2.47 -18.54 3.70
C ASP A 222 -3.48 -17.72 4.53
N TYR A 223 -4.70 -18.21 4.64
CA TYR A 223 -5.76 -17.52 5.40
C TYR A 223 -5.49 -17.46 6.91
N ASP A 224 -4.71 -18.39 7.48
CA ASP A 224 -4.28 -18.28 8.88
C ASP A 224 -3.35 -17.08 9.05
N GLY A 225 -2.47 -16.87 8.08
CA GLY A 225 -1.62 -15.67 8.00
C GLY A 225 -2.42 -14.37 7.79
N VAL A 226 -3.50 -14.39 6.99
CA VAL A 226 -4.38 -13.21 6.84
C VAL A 226 -5.05 -12.84 8.17
N TYR A 227 -5.58 -13.82 8.91
CA TYR A 227 -6.14 -13.58 10.23
C TYR A 227 -5.09 -13.16 11.26
N TYR A 228 -3.88 -13.71 11.14
CA TYR A 228 -2.76 -13.27 11.95
C TYR A 228 -2.44 -11.79 11.69
N ASN A 229 -2.36 -11.37 10.43
CA ASN A 229 -2.12 -9.96 10.07
C ASN A 229 -3.22 -9.05 10.62
N LEU A 230 -4.48 -9.44 10.45
CA LEU A 230 -5.63 -8.70 10.98
C LEU A 230 -5.54 -8.50 12.51
N LEU A 231 -5.28 -9.59 13.24
CA LEU A 231 -5.21 -9.52 14.70
C LEU A 231 -3.95 -8.78 15.17
N ARG A 232 -2.82 -8.96 14.47
CA ARG A 232 -1.59 -8.21 14.75
C ARG A 232 -1.80 -6.72 14.57
N MET A 233 -2.46 -6.29 13.49
CA MET A 233 -2.83 -4.89 13.27
C MET A 233 -3.68 -4.34 14.43
N ALA A 234 -4.68 -5.11 14.89
CA ALA A 234 -5.50 -4.70 16.02
C ALA A 234 -4.66 -4.56 17.31
N TYR A 235 -3.77 -5.50 17.59
CA TYR A 235 -2.86 -5.41 18.73
C TYR A 235 -1.92 -4.21 18.65
N LEU A 236 -1.47 -3.83 17.46
CA LEU A 236 -0.60 -2.67 17.29
C LEU A 236 -1.31 -1.34 17.57
N HIS A 237 -2.59 -1.21 17.19
CA HIS A 237 -3.22 0.09 17.07
C HIS A 237 -4.49 0.28 17.89
N PHE A 238 -5.24 -0.77 18.22
CA PHE A 238 -6.58 -0.66 18.80
C PHE A 238 -6.59 -0.77 20.33
N ASN A 239 -7.65 -0.30 20.95
CA ASN A 239 -7.94 -0.52 22.36
C ASN A 239 -8.37 -1.97 22.62
N GLN A 240 -8.50 -2.35 23.89
CA GLN A 240 -8.79 -3.73 24.29
C GLN A 240 -10.15 -4.23 23.77
N ASP A 241 -11.15 -3.36 23.74
CA ASP A 241 -12.49 -3.73 23.27
C ASP A 241 -12.46 -4.05 21.77
N ARG A 242 -11.76 -3.23 20.96
CA ARG A 242 -11.59 -3.49 19.52
C ARG A 242 -10.69 -4.67 19.22
N ILE A 243 -9.68 -4.95 20.05
CA ILE A 243 -8.89 -6.18 19.92
C ILE A 243 -9.81 -7.39 20.14
N LYS A 244 -10.67 -7.37 21.16
CA LYS A 244 -11.65 -8.44 21.41
C LYS A 244 -12.59 -8.61 20.23
N LYS A 245 -13.21 -7.54 19.75
CA LYS A 245 -14.07 -7.56 18.56
C LYS A 245 -13.36 -8.10 17.32
N THR A 246 -12.08 -7.74 17.12
CA THR A 246 -11.29 -8.26 16.01
C THR A 246 -11.09 -9.78 16.12
N LYS A 247 -10.89 -10.31 17.32
CA LYS A 247 -10.84 -11.77 17.55
C LYS A 247 -12.15 -12.46 17.18
N ASP A 248 -13.28 -11.83 17.45
CA ASP A 248 -14.61 -12.37 17.12
C ASP A 248 -14.87 -12.42 15.59
N LEU A 249 -14.10 -11.66 14.78
CA LEU A 249 -14.12 -11.76 13.31
C LEU A 249 -13.39 -13.00 12.77
N ILE A 250 -12.57 -13.67 13.59
CA ILE A 250 -11.83 -14.86 13.18
C ILE A 250 -12.77 -16.06 13.24
N ILE A 251 -13.32 -16.41 12.09
CA ILE A 251 -14.23 -17.54 11.92
C ILE A 251 -13.53 -18.69 11.21
N HIS A 252 -13.98 -19.92 11.44
CA HIS A 252 -13.40 -21.16 10.85
C HIS A 252 -11.94 -21.42 11.22
N ARG A 253 -11.40 -20.75 12.23
CA ARG A 253 -10.05 -20.91 12.79
C ARG A 253 -10.10 -20.77 14.30
N SER A 254 -9.00 -21.10 14.98
CA SER A 254 -8.86 -20.89 16.43
C SER A 254 -8.33 -19.48 16.73
N PRO A 255 -9.17 -18.53 17.21
CA PRO A 255 -8.69 -17.19 17.55
C PRO A 255 -7.60 -17.21 18.61
N LYS A 256 -7.72 -18.10 19.60
CA LYS A 256 -6.73 -18.24 20.68
C LYS A 256 -5.36 -18.70 20.16
N LYS A 257 -5.32 -19.61 19.17
CA LYS A 257 -4.06 -20.07 18.57
C LYS A 257 -3.37 -18.93 17.82
N ILE A 258 -4.15 -18.16 17.04
CA ILE A 258 -3.63 -17.01 16.29
C ILE A 258 -3.14 -15.92 17.25
N GLU A 259 -3.90 -15.62 18.31
CA GLU A 259 -3.52 -14.65 19.33
C GLU A 259 -2.21 -15.01 20.01
N ASN A 260 -2.04 -16.27 20.41
CA ASN A 260 -0.79 -16.74 21.00
C ASN A 260 0.42 -16.55 20.09
N LEU A 261 0.25 -16.73 18.77
CA LEU A 261 1.31 -16.45 17.79
C LEU A 261 1.61 -14.96 17.70
N VAL A 262 0.59 -14.09 17.64
CA VAL A 262 0.75 -12.64 17.60
C VAL A 262 1.51 -12.13 18.84
N LEU A 263 1.15 -12.61 20.02
CA LEU A 263 1.80 -12.24 21.29
C LEU A 263 3.25 -12.73 21.35
N LYS A 264 3.49 -13.98 20.94
CA LYS A 264 4.83 -14.58 20.88
C LYS A 264 5.78 -13.81 19.96
N ASP A 265 5.27 -13.23 18.88
CA ASP A 265 6.06 -12.49 17.89
C ASP A 265 6.33 -11.03 18.27
N GLY A 266 6.26 -10.71 19.55
CA GLY A 266 6.74 -9.43 20.10
C GLY A 266 5.90 -8.20 19.74
N VAL A 267 4.62 -8.38 19.41
CA VAL A 267 3.71 -7.28 19.02
C VAL A 267 3.60 -6.21 20.10
N GLU A 268 3.65 -6.59 21.39
CA GLU A 268 3.50 -5.64 22.50
C GLU A 268 4.64 -4.63 22.60
N GLN A 269 5.87 -5.04 22.30
CA GLN A 269 7.00 -4.13 22.26
C GLN A 269 6.83 -3.08 21.16
N ARG A 270 6.39 -3.49 19.96
CA ARG A 270 6.11 -2.59 18.85
C ARG A 270 4.92 -1.68 19.14
N ARG A 271 3.86 -2.22 19.75
CA ARG A 271 2.72 -1.45 20.24
C ARG A 271 3.16 -0.31 21.16
N ARG A 272 3.97 -0.59 22.19
CA ARG A 272 4.48 0.44 23.10
C ARG A 272 5.15 1.58 22.35
N LYS A 273 6.01 1.26 21.37
CA LYS A 273 6.67 2.26 20.53
C LYS A 273 5.66 3.11 19.73
N TYR A 274 4.63 2.48 19.14
CA TYR A 274 3.61 3.22 18.40
C TYR A 274 2.76 4.11 19.31
N LEU A 275 2.36 3.62 20.48
CA LEU A 275 1.60 4.41 21.45
C LEU A 275 2.35 5.66 21.95
N GLN A 276 3.67 5.61 22.03
CA GLN A 276 4.51 6.75 22.44
C GLN A 276 4.63 7.82 21.35
N ASN A 277 4.54 7.43 20.07
CA ASN A 277 4.84 8.32 18.95
C ASN A 277 3.58 8.80 18.20
N ARG A 278 2.42 8.22 18.45
CA ARG A 278 1.19 8.61 17.77
C ARG A 278 0.56 9.87 18.35
N SER A 279 -0.06 10.67 17.49
CA SER A 279 -0.79 11.89 17.86
C SER A 279 -2.25 11.62 18.24
N PHE A 280 -2.84 10.58 17.67
CA PHE A 280 -4.24 10.20 17.87
C PHE A 280 -4.36 8.74 18.31
N ASN A 281 -5.51 8.40 18.91
CA ASN A 281 -5.86 7.03 19.26
C ASN A 281 -6.86 6.44 18.26
N ASP A 282 -7.12 5.14 18.39
CA ASP A 282 -8.06 4.44 17.53
C ASP A 282 -9.50 4.95 17.70
N GLU A 283 -9.92 5.40 18.89
CA GLU A 283 -11.23 6.00 19.09
C GLU A 283 -11.44 7.23 18.20
N TRP A 284 -10.44 8.12 18.13
CA TRP A 284 -10.46 9.26 17.24
C TRP A 284 -10.56 8.81 15.77
N TYR A 285 -9.76 7.81 15.34
CA TYR A 285 -9.73 7.33 13.96
C TYR A 285 -11.11 6.78 13.52
N PHE A 286 -11.70 5.88 14.31
CA PHE A 286 -12.98 5.26 13.99
C PHE A 286 -14.12 6.31 13.96
N LYS A 287 -14.11 7.26 14.89
CA LYS A 287 -15.07 8.37 14.93
C LYS A 287 -14.87 9.32 13.73
N HIS A 288 -13.63 9.69 13.42
CA HIS A 288 -13.30 10.62 12.33
C HIS A 288 -13.79 10.13 10.97
N PHE A 289 -13.71 8.83 10.73
CA PHE A 289 -14.16 8.20 9.48
C PHE A 289 -15.56 7.60 9.55
N ASN A 290 -16.28 7.79 10.64
CA ASN A 290 -17.62 7.22 10.86
C ASN A 290 -17.65 5.69 10.65
N ILE A 291 -16.63 4.99 11.16
CA ILE A 291 -16.53 3.53 11.10
C ILE A 291 -17.09 2.96 12.40
N HIS A 292 -18.19 2.23 12.29
CA HIS A 292 -18.88 1.62 13.44
C HIS A 292 -18.31 0.23 13.76
N PHE A 293 -17.19 0.21 14.48
CA PHE A 293 -16.49 -1.03 14.89
C PHE A 293 -16.09 -1.02 16.37
#